data_90e06a2f9e9db5a5cdea052cb71221f1
#
_entry.id   90e06a2f9e9db5a5cdea052cb71221f1
#
_cell.length_a   1.000
_cell.length_b   1.000
_cell.length_c   1.000
_cell.angle_alpha   90.00
_cell.angle_beta   90.00
_cell.angle_gamma   90.00
#
_symmetry.space_group_name_H-M   'P 1'
#
loop_
_entity.id
_entity.type
_entity.pdbx_description
1 polymer ?
#
loop_
_entity_poly.entity_id
_entity_poly.type
_entity_poly.pdbx_seq_one_letter_code
_entity_poly.pdbx_strand_id
1 'polypeptide(L)'
;MEFGFINALFLFLLIPVLVFIYYKYNSNKKESILKFSTLKIIKKTNAKNNLIRKHIPFLLIIIVFSLIIIALANPQIVTLGSQKGVNLGIVLDGSESMAASDYEPTRLDAAKRAITSLVTKTSETNNVGVVLFETGAGTISYLTPVKQKTLDSISSIQQGTGATAIGDGLSLGIDMVSSILDKKRVIILLSDGIHNSGLVSPEQATQYAILNNVQVHTIGIGSNEPVYLRDDIYGDPQYAELDEQTLQDIASSTGGNYFKSLDEQGLNEILLELNTNLEYETELSTIRDWFIGSAIIILLIDIYIIYGKFRIAA
;
A
#
# COMPACT_ATOMS: atom_id res chain seq x y z
N MET A 1 11.04 -2.16 -12.89
CA MET A 1 11.91 -2.71 -11.84
C MET A 1 12.58 -1.55 -11.14
N GLU A 2 12.40 -1.44 -9.85
CA GLU A 2 13.09 -0.46 -9.02
C GLU A 2 14.04 -1.19 -8.08
N PHE A 3 15.10 -0.52 -7.66
CA PHE A 3 16.07 -1.08 -6.71
C PHE A 3 15.96 -0.33 -5.39
N GLY A 4 15.70 -1.04 -4.29
CA GLY A 4 15.61 -0.44 -2.96
C GLY A 4 16.96 0.14 -2.48
N PHE A 5 18.08 -0.48 -2.89
CA PHE A 5 19.44 -0.06 -2.53
C PHE A 5 20.36 -0.07 -3.75
N ILE A 6 20.22 0.92 -4.64
CA ILE A 6 21.00 1.01 -5.86
C ILE A 6 22.51 1.05 -5.61
N ASN A 7 22.94 1.58 -4.46
CA ASN A 7 24.35 1.66 -4.07
C ASN A 7 25.00 0.29 -3.90
N ALA A 8 24.23 -0.78 -3.63
CA ALA A 8 24.76 -2.14 -3.55
C ALA A 8 25.36 -2.61 -4.89
N LEU A 9 24.90 -2.07 -6.02
CA LEU A 9 25.44 -2.42 -7.34
C LEU A 9 26.91 -1.99 -7.53
N PHE A 10 27.42 -1.02 -6.77
CA PHE A 10 28.84 -0.68 -6.79
C PHE A 10 29.74 -1.86 -6.36
N LEU A 11 29.21 -2.84 -5.63
CA LEU A 11 29.95 -4.06 -5.27
C LEU A 11 30.34 -4.91 -6.51
N PHE A 12 29.70 -4.71 -7.67
CA PHE A 12 30.14 -5.35 -8.91
C PHE A 12 31.58 -4.96 -9.30
N LEU A 13 32.07 -3.80 -8.86
CA LEU A 13 33.47 -3.40 -9.05
C LEU A 13 34.49 -4.33 -8.37
N LEU A 14 34.07 -5.14 -7.42
CA LEU A 14 34.93 -6.14 -6.79
C LEU A 14 35.18 -7.37 -7.68
N ILE A 15 34.28 -7.66 -8.63
CA ILE A 15 34.39 -8.83 -9.51
C ILE A 15 35.67 -8.80 -10.36
N PRO A 16 36.03 -7.72 -11.06
CA PRO A 16 37.31 -7.65 -11.79
C PRO A 16 38.53 -7.87 -10.89
N VAL A 17 38.47 -7.38 -9.64
CA VAL A 17 39.55 -7.57 -8.65
C VAL A 17 39.68 -9.03 -8.29
N LEU A 18 38.56 -9.73 -8.01
CA LEU A 18 38.57 -11.17 -7.73
C LEU A 18 39.10 -11.98 -8.93
N VAL A 19 38.71 -11.65 -10.14
CA VAL A 19 39.20 -12.27 -11.36
C VAL A 19 40.71 -12.06 -11.50
N PHE A 20 41.19 -10.84 -11.27
CA PHE A 20 42.62 -10.53 -11.33
C PHE A 20 43.44 -11.33 -10.29
N ILE A 21 42.97 -11.40 -9.05
CA ILE A 21 43.61 -12.17 -7.97
C ILE A 21 43.65 -13.66 -8.35
N TYR A 22 42.55 -14.21 -8.86
CA TYR A 22 42.49 -15.60 -9.29
C TYR A 22 43.49 -15.91 -10.41
N TYR A 23 43.59 -15.08 -11.44
CA TYR A 23 44.54 -15.24 -12.54
C TYR A 23 46.00 -15.18 -12.02
N LYS A 24 46.30 -14.19 -11.21
CA LYS A 24 47.64 -14.04 -10.60
C LYS A 24 48.03 -15.25 -9.77
N TYR A 25 47.12 -15.75 -8.91
CA TYR A 25 47.36 -16.94 -8.10
C TYR A 25 47.58 -18.20 -8.95
N ASN A 26 46.77 -18.39 -10.00
CA ASN A 26 46.87 -19.56 -10.88
C ASN A 26 48.12 -19.51 -11.79
N SER A 27 48.58 -18.30 -12.15
CA SER A 27 49.86 -18.12 -12.89
C SER A 27 51.06 -18.55 -12.05
N ASN A 28 51.13 -18.15 -10.79
CA ASN A 28 52.25 -18.47 -9.89
C ASN A 28 52.31 -19.99 -9.59
N LYS A 29 51.19 -20.71 -9.54
CA LYS A 29 51.18 -22.17 -9.41
C LYS A 29 51.84 -22.89 -10.60
N LYS A 30 51.73 -22.36 -11.84
CA LYS A 30 52.37 -22.96 -13.02
C LYS A 30 53.88 -22.94 -12.96
N GLU A 31 54.49 -21.90 -12.43
CA GLU A 31 55.94 -21.81 -12.25
C GLU A 31 56.50 -22.79 -11.22
N SER A 32 55.75 -23.08 -10.15
CA SER A 32 56.15 -24.01 -9.14
C SER A 32 56.11 -25.50 -9.58
N ILE A 33 55.23 -25.86 -10.52
CA ILE A 33 55.05 -27.23 -11.02
C ILE A 33 56.19 -27.60 -12.07
N LEU A 34 56.79 -26.63 -12.73
CA LEU A 34 57.85 -26.86 -13.71
C LEU A 34 59.17 -27.31 -13.12
N LYS A 35 59.33 -27.32 -11.78
CA LYS A 35 60.59 -27.73 -11.10
C LYS A 35 60.69 -29.24 -10.85
N PHE A 36 59.69 -30.07 -11.16
CA PHE A 36 59.78 -31.53 -11.00
C PHE A 36 59.83 -32.24 -12.35
N SER A 37 60.99 -32.80 -12.63
CA SER A 37 61.43 -33.46 -13.84
C SER A 37 60.89 -34.90 -13.95
N THR A 38 59.60 -35.11 -14.25
CA THR A 38 59.11 -36.44 -14.72
C THR A 38 57.87 -36.27 -15.62
N LEU A 39 58.04 -35.55 -16.73
CA LEU A 39 56.95 -35.17 -17.64
C LEU A 39 56.67 -36.15 -18.80
N LYS A 40 57.25 -37.37 -18.80
CA LYS A 40 57.09 -38.26 -19.95
C LYS A 40 55.85 -39.18 -19.87
N ILE A 41 55.17 -39.31 -18.72
CA ILE A 41 54.02 -40.24 -18.55
C ILE A 41 52.68 -39.55 -18.62
N ILE A 42 52.57 -38.24 -18.42
CA ILE A 42 51.27 -37.52 -18.31
C ILE A 42 50.75 -37.04 -19.67
N LYS A 43 51.54 -37.15 -20.77
CA LYS A 43 51.14 -36.63 -22.08
C LYS A 43 50.08 -37.45 -22.85
N LYS A 44 49.54 -38.54 -22.29
CA LYS A 44 48.63 -39.44 -23.02
C LYS A 44 47.16 -39.44 -22.52
N THR A 45 46.77 -38.62 -21.59
CA THR A 45 45.39 -38.48 -21.20
C THR A 45 44.86 -37.12 -21.52
N ASN A 46 43.89 -37.05 -22.46
CA ASN A 46 42.97 -35.97 -22.86
C ASN A 46 43.14 -34.61 -22.14
N ALA A 47 44.24 -33.89 -22.42
CA ALA A 47 44.57 -32.61 -21.80
C ALA A 47 43.59 -31.46 -22.15
N LYS A 48 42.80 -31.63 -23.22
CA LYS A 48 41.95 -30.53 -23.75
C LYS A 48 40.67 -30.29 -22.94
N ASN A 49 40.11 -31.36 -22.31
CA ASN A 49 38.88 -31.24 -21.49
C ASN A 49 39.14 -30.83 -20.04
N ASN A 50 40.34 -30.90 -19.56
CA ASN A 50 40.66 -30.60 -18.15
C ASN A 50 40.84 -29.09 -17.87
N LEU A 51 41.14 -28.28 -18.88
CA LEU A 51 41.37 -26.84 -18.71
C LEU A 51 40.05 -26.09 -18.40
N ILE A 52 38.97 -26.42 -19.08
CA ILE A 52 37.65 -25.80 -18.83
C ILE A 52 37.13 -26.24 -17.47
N ARG A 53 37.23 -27.53 -17.14
CA ARG A 53 36.72 -28.08 -15.87
C ARG A 53 37.39 -27.43 -14.65
N LYS A 54 38.67 -27.06 -14.74
CA LYS A 54 39.41 -26.42 -13.62
C LYS A 54 38.84 -25.04 -13.26
N HIS A 55 38.28 -24.32 -14.20
CA HIS A 55 37.76 -22.96 -13.97
C HIS A 55 36.28 -22.92 -13.61
N ILE A 56 35.55 -24.06 -13.70
CA ILE A 56 34.10 -24.14 -13.40
C ILE A 56 33.80 -23.70 -11.96
N PRO A 57 34.50 -24.19 -10.90
CA PRO A 57 34.20 -23.77 -9.52
C PRO A 57 34.36 -22.26 -9.33
N PHE A 58 35.42 -21.68 -9.88
CA PHE A 58 35.63 -20.25 -9.78
C PHE A 58 34.55 -19.44 -10.48
N LEU A 59 34.07 -19.92 -11.65
CA LEU A 59 32.99 -19.27 -12.38
C LEU A 59 31.67 -19.35 -11.60
N LEU A 60 31.38 -20.49 -10.97
CA LEU A 60 30.19 -20.65 -10.12
C LEU A 60 30.24 -19.71 -8.90
N ILE A 61 31.39 -19.55 -8.27
CA ILE A 61 31.57 -18.60 -7.16
C ILE A 61 31.28 -17.16 -7.62
N ILE A 62 31.76 -16.76 -8.82
CA ILE A 62 31.46 -15.43 -9.36
C ILE A 62 29.96 -15.24 -9.60
N ILE A 63 29.26 -16.27 -10.09
CA ILE A 63 27.80 -16.23 -10.31
C ILE A 63 27.10 -16.08 -8.95
N VAL A 64 27.47 -16.86 -7.94
CA VAL A 64 26.91 -16.76 -6.58
C VAL A 64 27.11 -15.35 -6.03
N PHE A 65 28.34 -14.81 -6.16
CA PHE A 65 28.65 -13.47 -5.69
C PHE A 65 27.82 -12.39 -6.41
N SER A 66 27.63 -12.53 -7.72
CA SER A 66 26.78 -11.63 -8.51
C SER A 66 25.32 -11.69 -8.08
N LEU A 67 24.79 -12.89 -7.82
CA LEU A 67 23.41 -13.06 -7.34
C LEU A 67 23.20 -12.44 -5.95
N ILE A 68 24.20 -12.56 -5.05
CA ILE A 68 24.15 -11.94 -3.74
C ILE A 68 24.16 -10.40 -3.86
N ILE A 69 24.97 -9.82 -4.76
CA ILE A 69 24.98 -8.37 -4.99
C ILE A 69 23.62 -7.90 -5.49
N ILE A 70 22.99 -8.63 -6.43
CA ILE A 70 21.64 -8.31 -6.92
C ILE A 70 20.64 -8.42 -5.77
N ALA A 71 20.72 -9.45 -4.95
CA ALA A 71 19.84 -9.62 -3.78
C ALA A 71 19.98 -8.46 -2.77
N LEU A 72 21.22 -7.99 -2.53
CA LEU A 72 21.49 -6.82 -1.67
C LEU A 72 20.93 -5.53 -2.25
N ALA A 73 20.90 -5.39 -3.58
CA ALA A 73 20.28 -4.25 -4.25
C ALA A 73 18.76 -4.22 -4.09
N ASN A 74 18.16 -5.28 -3.52
CA ASN A 74 16.72 -5.43 -3.25
C ASN A 74 15.85 -5.07 -4.46
N PRO A 75 15.94 -5.84 -5.56
CA PRO A 75 15.14 -5.58 -6.75
C PRO A 75 13.66 -5.75 -6.43
N GLN A 76 12.88 -4.75 -6.81
CA GLN A 76 11.43 -4.68 -6.62
C GLN A 76 10.75 -4.71 -7.99
N ILE A 77 9.71 -5.50 -8.09
CA ILE A 77 8.80 -5.52 -9.23
C ILE A 77 7.45 -5.00 -8.79
N VAL A 78 6.86 -4.18 -9.64
CA VAL A 78 5.46 -3.84 -9.50
C VAL A 78 4.67 -5.10 -9.80
N THR A 79 4.16 -5.74 -8.78
CA THR A 79 3.15 -6.78 -8.92
C THR A 79 1.79 -6.12 -8.71
N LEU A 80 0.81 -6.51 -9.51
CA LEU A 80 -0.58 -6.35 -9.11
C LEU A 80 -0.69 -7.12 -7.81
N GLY A 81 -0.69 -6.39 -6.67
CA GLY A 81 -0.51 -6.99 -5.36
C GLY A 81 -1.49 -8.13 -5.16
N SER A 82 -1.05 -9.16 -4.51
CA SER A 82 -1.97 -10.08 -3.85
C SER A 82 -2.85 -9.20 -2.97
N GLN A 83 -4.13 -9.07 -3.35
CA GLN A 83 -5.07 -8.15 -2.72
C GLN A 83 -5.17 -8.50 -1.24
N LYS A 84 -4.31 -7.90 -0.41
CA LYS A 84 -4.49 -8.00 1.05
C LYS A 84 -5.79 -7.34 1.47
N GLY A 85 -6.43 -6.63 0.55
CA GLY A 85 -7.59 -5.80 0.80
C GLY A 85 -7.25 -4.56 1.62
N VAL A 86 -8.22 -3.69 1.79
CA VAL A 86 -8.11 -2.48 2.60
C VAL A 86 -9.09 -2.52 3.76
N ASN A 87 -8.77 -1.82 4.83
CA ASN A 87 -9.71 -1.45 5.87
C ASN A 87 -10.33 -0.11 5.46
N LEU A 88 -11.55 -0.13 4.97
CA LEU A 88 -12.29 1.03 4.51
C LEU A 88 -13.26 1.49 5.59
N GLY A 89 -13.00 2.66 6.17
CA GLY A 89 -13.90 3.35 7.06
C GLY A 89 -14.72 4.37 6.28
N ILE A 90 -16.02 4.32 6.38
CA ILE A 90 -16.92 5.35 5.85
C ILE A 90 -17.38 6.18 7.04
N VAL A 91 -17.04 7.48 7.03
CA VAL A 91 -17.40 8.44 8.06
C VAL A 91 -18.42 9.38 7.46
N LEU A 92 -19.69 9.20 7.86
CA LEU A 92 -20.84 9.88 7.28
C LEU A 92 -21.37 10.94 8.23
N ASP A 93 -21.59 12.11 7.68
CA ASP A 93 -22.28 13.20 8.35
C ASP A 93 -23.79 12.91 8.40
N GLY A 94 -24.37 12.98 9.58
CA GLY A 94 -25.80 12.86 9.84
C GLY A 94 -26.40 14.12 10.43
N SER A 95 -25.65 15.24 10.46
CA SER A 95 -26.08 16.51 11.01
C SER A 95 -27.29 17.10 10.28
N GLU A 96 -27.85 18.15 10.85
CA GLU A 96 -29.04 18.79 10.34
C GLU A 96 -28.91 19.31 8.89
N SER A 97 -27.74 19.81 8.53
CA SER A 97 -27.46 20.31 7.17
C SER A 97 -27.59 19.23 6.07
N MET A 98 -27.41 17.95 6.45
CA MET A 98 -27.64 16.82 5.54
C MET A 98 -29.11 16.55 5.23
N ALA A 99 -30.06 17.26 5.88
CA ALA A 99 -31.47 17.27 5.51
C ALA A 99 -31.77 18.19 4.33
N ALA A 100 -30.83 18.96 3.85
CA ALA A 100 -31.02 19.87 2.70
C ALA A 100 -31.50 19.10 1.44
N SER A 101 -32.38 19.74 0.67
CA SER A 101 -33.09 19.14 -0.48
C SER A 101 -32.46 19.50 -1.82
N ASP A 102 -31.24 19.99 -1.85
CA ASP A 102 -30.43 20.16 -3.07
C ASP A 102 -30.01 18.81 -3.70
N TYR A 103 -30.15 17.72 -2.94
CA TYR A 103 -30.12 16.34 -3.41
C TYR A 103 -31.48 15.66 -3.16
N GLU A 104 -31.97 14.87 -4.09
CA GLU A 104 -33.28 14.20 -3.95
C GLU A 104 -33.15 12.86 -3.22
N PRO A 105 -33.96 12.60 -2.16
CA PRO A 105 -34.83 13.54 -1.45
C PRO A 105 -34.06 14.45 -0.48
N THR A 106 -32.88 14.01 0.04
CA THR A 106 -31.99 14.76 0.91
C THR A 106 -30.53 14.39 0.64
N ARG A 107 -29.57 15.23 1.09
CA ARG A 107 -28.13 14.92 1.02
C ARG A 107 -27.81 13.58 1.70
N LEU A 108 -28.38 13.31 2.88
CA LEU A 108 -28.17 12.06 3.61
C LEU A 108 -28.66 10.84 2.81
N ASP A 109 -29.86 10.91 2.22
CA ASP A 109 -30.38 9.80 1.44
C ASP A 109 -29.57 9.54 0.16
N ALA A 110 -29.10 10.59 -0.50
CA ALA A 110 -28.18 10.47 -1.64
C ALA A 110 -26.86 9.82 -1.22
N ALA A 111 -26.28 10.26 -0.10
CA ALA A 111 -25.05 9.66 0.46
C ALA A 111 -25.27 8.18 0.81
N LYS A 112 -26.36 7.80 1.47
CA LYS A 112 -26.71 6.41 1.78
C LYS A 112 -26.81 5.55 0.52
N ARG A 113 -27.45 6.02 -0.56
CA ARG A 113 -27.52 5.27 -1.82
C ARG A 113 -26.15 5.10 -2.46
N ALA A 114 -25.34 6.15 -2.48
CA ALA A 114 -24.00 6.12 -3.05
C ALA A 114 -23.04 5.19 -2.27
N ILE A 115 -23.08 5.25 -0.93
CA ILE A 115 -22.33 4.33 -0.05
C ILE A 115 -22.79 2.88 -0.23
N THR A 116 -24.09 2.63 -0.36
CA THR A 116 -24.65 1.31 -0.64
C THR A 116 -24.11 0.75 -1.96
N SER A 117 -24.04 1.57 -3.00
CA SER A 117 -23.44 1.21 -4.28
C SER A 117 -21.95 0.88 -4.15
N LEU A 118 -21.20 1.70 -3.43
CA LEU A 118 -19.77 1.48 -3.13
C LEU A 118 -19.56 0.14 -2.41
N VAL A 119 -20.24 -0.10 -1.30
CA VAL A 119 -20.12 -1.31 -0.48
C VAL A 119 -20.44 -2.56 -1.31
N THR A 120 -21.48 -2.50 -2.14
CA THR A 120 -21.89 -3.61 -3.01
C THR A 120 -20.81 -3.98 -4.01
N LYS A 121 -20.13 -2.98 -4.61
CA LYS A 121 -19.11 -3.17 -5.66
C LYS A 121 -17.70 -3.38 -5.13
N THR A 122 -17.43 -3.06 -3.86
CA THR A 122 -16.13 -3.25 -3.21
C THR A 122 -15.73 -4.74 -3.20
N SER A 123 -14.42 -5.04 -3.32
CA SER A 123 -13.87 -6.39 -3.27
C SER A 123 -14.22 -7.10 -1.96
N GLU A 124 -14.41 -8.43 -2.01
CA GLU A 124 -14.64 -9.26 -0.81
C GLU A 124 -13.42 -9.35 0.11
N THR A 125 -12.25 -8.99 -0.38
CA THR A 125 -11.02 -8.91 0.42
C THR A 125 -10.98 -7.69 1.32
N ASN A 126 -11.80 -6.66 1.05
CA ASN A 126 -11.87 -5.44 1.82
C ASN A 126 -12.77 -5.60 3.06
N ASN A 127 -12.35 -5.00 4.15
CA ASN A 127 -13.21 -4.83 5.31
C ASN A 127 -13.85 -3.44 5.24
N VAL A 128 -15.16 -3.35 5.46
CA VAL A 128 -15.88 -2.07 5.44
C VAL A 128 -16.57 -1.85 6.78
N GLY A 129 -16.42 -0.64 7.31
CA GLY A 129 -17.12 -0.19 8.50
C GLY A 129 -17.71 1.20 8.30
N VAL A 130 -18.71 1.57 9.09
CA VAL A 130 -19.43 2.85 8.97
C VAL A 130 -19.54 3.52 10.33
N VAL A 131 -19.15 4.78 10.36
CA VAL A 131 -19.35 5.70 11.49
C VAL A 131 -20.32 6.79 11.03
N LEU A 132 -21.28 7.12 11.85
CA LEU A 132 -22.13 8.29 11.71
C LEU A 132 -21.75 9.32 12.77
N PHE A 133 -21.64 10.57 12.37
CA PHE A 133 -21.43 11.64 13.32
C PHE A 133 -22.48 12.75 13.17
N GLU A 134 -22.81 13.36 14.26
CA GLU A 134 -23.68 14.51 14.45
C GLU A 134 -23.07 15.43 15.52
N THR A 135 -23.78 15.69 16.60
CA THR A 135 -23.23 16.37 17.81
C THR A 135 -22.09 15.57 18.47
N GLY A 136 -22.01 14.27 18.23
CA GLY A 136 -20.97 13.32 18.59
C GLY A 136 -20.89 12.21 17.55
N ALA A 137 -20.05 11.19 17.75
CA ALA A 137 -19.85 10.11 16.81
C ALA A 137 -20.27 8.75 17.36
N GLY A 138 -20.81 7.90 16.46
CA GLY A 138 -21.22 6.55 16.79
C GLY A 138 -20.89 5.55 15.69
N THR A 139 -20.52 4.31 16.07
CA THR A 139 -20.29 3.24 15.12
C THR A 139 -21.62 2.62 14.69
N ILE A 140 -21.93 2.69 13.40
CA ILE A 140 -23.11 2.09 12.78
C ILE A 140 -22.83 0.63 12.37
N SER A 141 -21.67 0.39 11.76
CA SER A 141 -21.19 -0.95 11.41
C SER A 141 -19.71 -1.06 11.73
N TYR A 142 -19.34 -2.06 12.52
CA TYR A 142 -17.93 -2.38 12.75
C TYR A 142 -17.29 -2.90 11.48
N LEU A 143 -15.96 -2.78 11.41
CA LEU A 143 -15.17 -3.24 10.30
C LEU A 143 -15.38 -4.74 10.05
N THR A 144 -15.93 -5.10 8.89
CA THR A 144 -16.28 -6.48 8.54
C THR A 144 -16.12 -6.73 7.04
N PRO A 145 -15.71 -7.95 6.62
CA PRO A 145 -15.75 -8.35 5.21
C PRO A 145 -17.18 -8.74 4.75
N VAL A 146 -18.13 -8.89 5.68
CA VAL A 146 -19.50 -9.34 5.40
C VAL A 146 -20.34 -8.12 4.99
N LYS A 147 -20.37 -7.82 3.69
CA LYS A 147 -21.06 -6.66 3.11
C LYS A 147 -22.52 -6.52 3.56
N GLN A 148 -23.25 -7.63 3.64
CA GLN A 148 -24.68 -7.57 4.00
C GLN A 148 -24.92 -6.92 5.36
N LYS A 149 -24.08 -7.19 6.37
CA LYS A 149 -24.19 -6.55 7.68
C LYS A 149 -24.03 -5.03 7.61
N THR A 150 -23.06 -4.57 6.79
CA THR A 150 -22.84 -3.14 6.57
C THR A 150 -24.02 -2.51 5.84
N LEU A 151 -24.57 -3.17 4.81
CA LEU A 151 -25.73 -2.69 4.05
C LEU A 151 -26.99 -2.57 4.93
N ASP A 152 -27.26 -3.60 5.75
CA ASP A 152 -28.37 -3.58 6.70
C ASP A 152 -28.24 -2.41 7.70
N SER A 153 -27.01 -2.18 8.19
CA SER A 153 -26.73 -1.07 9.11
C SER A 153 -26.89 0.31 8.43
N ILE A 154 -26.43 0.49 7.19
CA ILE A 154 -26.61 1.74 6.43
C ILE A 154 -28.11 2.03 6.23
N SER A 155 -28.91 1.01 5.95
CA SER A 155 -30.35 1.18 5.74
C SER A 155 -31.08 1.72 6.98
N SER A 156 -30.57 1.43 8.19
CA SER A 156 -31.13 1.85 9.46
C SER A 156 -30.79 3.29 9.86
N ILE A 157 -29.87 3.97 9.15
CA ILE A 157 -29.48 5.35 9.44
C ILE A 157 -30.69 6.27 9.19
N GLN A 158 -30.98 7.10 10.18
CA GLN A 158 -32.04 8.11 10.12
C GLN A 158 -31.43 9.52 10.09
N GLN A 159 -32.18 10.48 9.55
CA GLN A 159 -31.79 11.87 9.57
C GLN A 159 -31.71 12.40 11.00
N GLY A 160 -30.57 12.96 11.33
CA GLY A 160 -30.36 13.65 12.59
C GLY A 160 -30.79 15.10 12.57
N THR A 161 -30.81 15.68 13.76
CA THR A 161 -31.09 17.11 13.99
C THR A 161 -29.96 17.77 14.79
N GLY A 162 -28.83 17.07 14.89
CA GLY A 162 -27.65 17.48 15.67
C GLY A 162 -26.74 18.44 14.93
N ALA A 163 -25.80 19.02 15.69
CA ALA A 163 -24.69 19.78 15.19
C ALA A 163 -23.65 18.86 14.54
N THR A 164 -22.50 19.37 14.08
CA THR A 164 -21.55 18.64 13.25
C THR A 164 -20.21 18.50 13.95
N ALA A 165 -19.88 17.28 14.42
CA ALA A 165 -18.64 16.94 15.11
C ALA A 165 -17.68 16.14 14.21
N ILE A 166 -17.11 16.77 13.18
CA ILE A 166 -16.22 16.12 12.20
C ILE A 166 -15.03 15.45 12.88
N GLY A 167 -14.38 16.14 13.82
CA GLY A 167 -13.20 15.62 14.51
C GLY A 167 -13.48 14.35 15.31
N ASP A 168 -14.62 14.28 15.99
CA ASP A 168 -15.03 13.07 16.75
C ASP A 168 -15.34 11.92 15.77
N GLY A 169 -16.07 12.20 14.67
CA GLY A 169 -16.38 11.22 13.64
C GLY A 169 -15.12 10.64 12.98
N LEU A 170 -14.19 11.51 12.61
CA LEU A 170 -12.94 11.11 11.99
C LEU A 170 -12.07 10.30 12.95
N SER A 171 -11.95 10.73 14.22
CA SER A 171 -11.18 10.02 15.25
C SER A 171 -11.71 8.60 15.48
N LEU A 172 -13.04 8.44 15.60
CA LEU A 172 -13.67 7.13 15.74
C LEU A 172 -13.46 6.24 14.48
N GLY A 173 -13.52 6.85 13.29
CA GLY A 173 -13.22 6.17 12.04
C GLY A 173 -11.75 5.67 11.98
N ILE A 174 -10.80 6.49 12.45
CA ILE A 174 -9.37 6.13 12.54
C ILE A 174 -9.17 4.94 13.47
N ASP A 175 -9.76 4.95 14.66
CA ASP A 175 -9.70 3.83 15.60
C ASP A 175 -10.26 2.55 14.98
N MET A 176 -11.39 2.67 14.29
CA MET A 176 -12.04 1.55 13.63
C MET A 176 -11.15 0.94 12.55
N VAL A 177 -10.60 1.72 11.61
CA VAL A 177 -9.75 1.17 10.52
C VAL A 177 -8.40 0.67 11.02
N SER A 178 -7.96 1.15 12.18
CA SER A 178 -6.72 0.73 12.84
C SER A 178 -6.87 -0.54 13.67
N SER A 179 -8.09 -1.00 13.93
CA SER A 179 -8.37 -2.18 14.76
C SER A 179 -7.91 -3.50 14.14
N ILE A 180 -7.80 -3.58 12.81
CA ILE A 180 -7.29 -4.76 12.09
C ILE A 180 -5.95 -4.39 11.45
N LEU A 181 -4.91 -5.15 11.84
CA LEU A 181 -3.54 -4.96 11.34
C LEU A 181 -3.38 -5.56 9.92
N ASP A 182 -2.25 -5.24 9.28
CA ASP A 182 -1.77 -5.82 8.02
C ASP A 182 -2.58 -5.47 6.74
N LYS A 183 -3.51 -4.51 6.83
CA LYS A 183 -4.20 -3.93 5.67
C LYS A 183 -3.97 -2.43 5.61
N LYS A 184 -4.02 -1.88 4.39
CA LYS A 184 -4.05 -0.43 4.20
C LYS A 184 -5.29 0.16 4.87
N ARG A 185 -5.15 1.33 5.48
CA ARG A 185 -6.20 2.03 6.22
C ARG A 185 -6.64 3.24 5.43
N VAL A 186 -7.88 3.23 5.03
CA VAL A 186 -8.47 4.31 4.23
C VAL A 186 -9.79 4.73 4.83
N ILE A 187 -10.02 6.02 4.88
CA ILE A 187 -11.30 6.62 5.28
C ILE A 187 -11.85 7.42 4.11
N ILE A 188 -13.15 7.33 3.91
CA ILE A 188 -13.92 8.24 3.08
C ILE A 188 -14.84 9.02 4.01
N LEU A 189 -14.57 10.31 4.15
CA LEU A 189 -15.36 11.26 4.92
C LEU A 189 -16.36 11.97 3.99
N LEU A 190 -17.64 11.85 4.28
CA LEU A 190 -18.72 12.51 3.54
C LEU A 190 -19.38 13.54 4.48
N SER A 191 -19.24 14.81 4.15
CA SER A 191 -19.77 15.94 4.95
C SER A 191 -19.90 17.19 4.10
N ASP A 192 -20.61 18.20 4.60
CA ASP A 192 -20.54 19.56 4.08
C ASP A 192 -19.38 20.39 4.68
N GLY A 193 -18.56 19.82 5.56
CA GLY A 193 -17.34 20.41 6.08
C GLY A 193 -17.51 21.36 7.26
N ILE A 194 -18.72 21.79 7.58
CA ILE A 194 -18.95 22.69 8.71
C ILE A 194 -18.72 21.94 10.02
N HIS A 195 -17.82 22.46 10.87
CA HIS A 195 -17.54 21.92 12.21
C HIS A 195 -17.98 22.92 13.28
N ASN A 196 -18.99 22.55 14.06
CA ASN A 196 -19.56 23.42 15.10
C ASN A 196 -19.82 22.73 16.43
N SER A 197 -19.40 21.46 16.59
CA SER A 197 -19.58 20.65 17.79
C SER A 197 -18.46 19.61 17.91
N GLY A 198 -18.41 18.90 19.04
CA GLY A 198 -17.47 17.80 19.30
C GLY A 198 -16.37 18.18 20.29
N LEU A 199 -15.64 17.16 20.75
CA LEU A 199 -14.53 17.30 21.70
C LEU A 199 -13.17 17.41 20.98
N VAL A 200 -13.06 16.83 19.78
CA VAL A 200 -11.85 16.81 18.96
C VAL A 200 -12.01 17.76 17.78
N SER A 201 -11.03 18.65 17.56
CA SER A 201 -11.06 19.50 16.38
C SER A 201 -10.68 18.71 15.10
N PRO A 202 -11.09 19.18 13.89
CA PRO A 202 -10.69 18.56 12.62
C PRO A 202 -9.15 18.47 12.47
N GLU A 203 -8.41 19.47 12.92
CA GLU A 203 -6.95 19.50 12.87
C GLU A 203 -6.32 18.42 13.77
N GLN A 204 -6.87 18.24 14.99
CA GLN A 204 -6.41 17.20 15.92
C GLN A 204 -6.67 15.80 15.34
N ALA A 205 -7.87 15.58 14.78
CA ALA A 205 -8.21 14.32 14.12
C ALA A 205 -7.34 14.06 12.89
N THR A 206 -7.00 15.09 12.11
CA THR A 206 -6.07 15.00 10.98
C THR A 206 -4.67 14.57 11.43
N GLN A 207 -4.15 15.17 12.50
CA GLN A 207 -2.87 14.76 13.08
C GLN A 207 -2.92 13.30 13.57
N TYR A 208 -4.04 12.88 14.15
CA TYR A 208 -4.24 11.51 14.60
C TYR A 208 -4.26 10.53 13.41
N ALA A 209 -4.86 10.90 12.27
CA ALA A 209 -4.82 10.11 11.03
C ALA A 209 -3.39 9.93 10.52
N ILE A 210 -2.59 11.02 10.49
CA ILE A 210 -1.19 10.97 10.04
C ILE A 210 -0.36 10.03 10.94
N LEU A 211 -0.49 10.15 12.27
CA LEU A 211 0.23 9.31 13.22
C LEU A 211 -0.10 7.81 13.07
N ASN A 212 -1.34 7.48 12.66
CA ASN A 212 -1.79 6.11 12.44
C ASN A 212 -1.63 5.63 10.99
N ASN A 213 -1.01 6.42 10.10
CA ASN A 213 -0.88 6.12 8.67
C ASN A 213 -2.24 5.80 8.03
N VAL A 214 -3.26 6.60 8.31
CA VAL A 214 -4.60 6.52 7.73
C VAL A 214 -4.71 7.56 6.63
N GLN A 215 -5.02 7.11 5.42
CA GLN A 215 -5.33 7.99 4.29
C GLN A 215 -6.80 8.39 4.35
N VAL A 216 -7.08 9.70 4.30
CA VAL A 216 -8.45 10.21 4.35
C VAL A 216 -8.80 10.90 3.05
N HIS A 217 -9.76 10.33 2.31
CA HIS A 217 -10.40 11.02 1.20
C HIS A 217 -11.63 11.75 1.73
N THR A 218 -11.85 12.96 1.26
CA THR A 218 -12.99 13.76 1.69
C THR A 218 -13.90 14.07 0.51
N ILE A 219 -15.19 13.97 0.71
CA ILE A 219 -16.22 14.29 -0.29
C ILE A 219 -17.12 15.36 0.30
N GLY A 220 -17.04 16.55 -0.29
CA GLY A 220 -17.92 17.66 0.04
C GLY A 220 -19.27 17.48 -0.64
N ILE A 221 -20.33 17.40 0.15
CA ILE A 221 -21.72 17.26 -0.31
C ILE A 221 -22.43 18.59 -0.10
N GLY A 222 -22.78 19.27 -1.18
CA GLY A 222 -23.48 20.54 -1.11
C GLY A 222 -23.38 21.35 -2.39
N SER A 223 -24.27 22.33 -2.51
CA SER A 223 -24.28 23.26 -3.62
C SER A 223 -23.29 24.41 -3.42
N ASN A 224 -23.04 25.17 -4.50
CA ASN A 224 -22.22 26.39 -4.44
C ASN A 224 -22.90 27.54 -3.73
N GLU A 225 -24.22 27.46 -3.60
CA GLU A 225 -25.04 28.49 -2.98
C GLU A 225 -25.67 27.94 -1.69
N PRO A 226 -25.81 28.80 -0.66
CA PRO A 226 -26.47 28.42 0.59
C PRO A 226 -27.90 27.92 0.32
N VAL A 227 -28.24 26.75 0.85
CA VAL A 227 -29.56 26.14 0.72
C VAL A 227 -30.38 26.37 1.99
N TYR A 228 -31.58 26.92 1.86
CA TYR A 228 -32.46 27.13 3.01
C TYR A 228 -32.84 25.77 3.66
N LEU A 229 -32.68 25.67 4.98
CA LEU A 229 -33.06 24.52 5.77
C LEU A 229 -34.39 24.72 6.50
N ARG A 230 -34.41 25.72 7.36
CA ARG A 230 -35.57 26.05 8.20
C ARG A 230 -35.34 27.41 8.89
N ASP A 231 -36.38 27.93 9.54
CA ASP A 231 -36.21 29.01 10.50
C ASP A 231 -35.81 28.48 11.88
N ASP A 232 -34.94 29.22 12.56
CA ASP A 232 -34.58 28.93 13.96
C ASP A 232 -35.75 29.29 14.92
N ILE A 233 -35.52 29.11 16.24
CA ILE A 233 -36.52 29.40 17.27
C ILE A 233 -36.90 30.89 17.37
N TYR A 234 -36.11 31.76 16.78
CA TYR A 234 -36.34 33.21 16.72
C TYR A 234 -36.97 33.68 15.41
N GLY A 235 -37.10 32.78 14.42
CA GLY A 235 -37.63 33.06 13.10
C GLY A 235 -36.55 33.50 12.10
N ASP A 236 -35.25 33.31 12.42
CA ASP A 236 -34.17 33.64 11.51
C ASP A 236 -33.87 32.42 10.59
N PRO A 237 -33.72 32.66 9.27
CA PRO A 237 -33.50 31.57 8.31
C PRO A 237 -32.13 30.95 8.49
N GLN A 238 -32.08 29.60 8.61
CA GLN A 238 -30.88 28.80 8.64
C GLN A 238 -30.57 28.21 7.27
N TYR A 239 -29.27 28.19 6.89
CA TYR A 239 -28.81 27.73 5.59
C TYR A 239 -27.76 26.65 5.74
N ALA A 240 -27.80 25.65 4.84
CA ALA A 240 -26.71 24.70 4.67
C ALA A 240 -25.69 25.29 3.70
N GLU A 241 -24.44 25.33 4.13
CA GLU A 241 -23.30 25.80 3.33
C GLU A 241 -22.28 24.66 3.19
N LEU A 242 -21.29 24.82 2.32
CA LEU A 242 -20.19 23.86 2.15
C LEU A 242 -18.86 24.54 2.52
N ASP A 243 -18.20 24.03 3.57
CA ASP A 243 -16.82 24.41 3.94
C ASP A 243 -15.81 23.50 3.24
N GLU A 244 -15.43 23.88 2.03
CA GLU A 244 -14.47 23.12 1.24
C GLU A 244 -13.06 23.17 1.83
N GLN A 245 -12.69 24.27 2.49
CA GLN A 245 -11.32 24.45 2.99
C GLN A 245 -10.98 23.40 4.04
N THR A 246 -11.85 23.19 5.03
CA THR A 246 -11.66 22.18 6.07
C THR A 246 -11.49 20.78 5.47
N LEU A 247 -12.33 20.42 4.49
CA LEU A 247 -12.26 19.10 3.83
C LEU A 247 -10.99 18.94 2.98
N GLN A 248 -10.57 19.98 2.26
CA GLN A 248 -9.32 19.99 1.49
C GLN A 248 -8.09 19.86 2.39
N ASP A 249 -8.07 20.54 3.53
CA ASP A 249 -6.96 20.49 4.48
C ASP A 249 -6.81 19.10 5.11
N ILE A 250 -7.92 18.43 5.47
CA ILE A 250 -7.93 17.05 5.96
C ILE A 250 -7.36 16.10 4.90
N ALA A 251 -7.88 16.16 3.67
CA ALA A 251 -7.48 15.25 2.60
C ALA A 251 -6.00 15.42 2.24
N SER A 252 -5.56 16.66 1.96
CA SER A 252 -4.19 16.94 1.52
C SER A 252 -3.15 16.58 2.59
N SER A 253 -3.44 16.84 3.87
CA SER A 253 -2.53 16.54 4.99
C SER A 253 -2.36 15.04 5.24
N THR A 254 -3.34 14.22 4.88
CA THR A 254 -3.33 12.76 5.09
C THR A 254 -2.96 11.97 3.82
N GLY A 255 -2.61 12.67 2.73
CA GLY A 255 -2.27 12.05 1.43
C GLY A 255 -3.48 11.50 0.68
N GLY A 256 -4.68 11.95 1.02
CA GLY A 256 -5.92 11.67 0.28
C GLY A 256 -6.26 12.74 -0.74
N ASN A 257 -7.44 12.62 -1.33
CA ASN A 257 -7.97 13.56 -2.31
C ASN A 257 -9.30 14.14 -1.81
N TYR A 258 -9.50 15.44 -2.07
CA TYR A 258 -10.78 16.10 -1.92
C TYR A 258 -11.57 16.00 -3.22
N PHE A 259 -12.86 15.70 -3.13
CA PHE A 259 -13.80 15.70 -4.22
C PHE A 259 -15.00 16.55 -3.85
N LYS A 260 -15.51 17.32 -4.80
CA LYS A 260 -16.75 18.05 -4.65
C LYS A 260 -17.85 17.35 -5.43
N SER A 261 -18.91 16.99 -4.76
CA SER A 261 -20.12 16.49 -5.40
C SER A 261 -21.17 17.59 -5.43
N LEU A 262 -21.77 17.80 -6.60
CA LEU A 262 -22.85 18.76 -6.79
C LEU A 262 -24.22 18.10 -6.98
N ASP A 263 -24.20 16.78 -7.22
CA ASP A 263 -25.39 15.95 -7.43
C ASP A 263 -25.13 14.49 -7.10
N GLU A 264 -26.17 13.68 -7.10
CA GLU A 264 -26.10 12.25 -6.80
C GLU A 264 -25.28 11.45 -7.83
N GLN A 265 -25.29 11.84 -9.11
CA GLN A 265 -24.53 11.15 -10.15
C GLN A 265 -23.04 11.35 -9.93
N GLY A 266 -22.61 12.59 -9.70
CA GLY A 266 -21.23 12.93 -9.38
C GLY A 266 -20.73 12.21 -8.12
N LEU A 267 -21.58 12.13 -7.08
CA LEU A 267 -21.24 11.39 -5.86
C LEU A 267 -21.00 9.90 -6.14
N ASN A 268 -21.85 9.26 -6.93
CA ASN A 268 -21.66 7.86 -7.31
C ASN A 268 -20.40 7.64 -8.15
N GLU A 269 -20.11 8.54 -9.11
CA GLU A 269 -18.91 8.45 -9.95
C GLU A 269 -17.63 8.58 -9.11
N ILE A 270 -17.57 9.55 -8.20
CA ILE A 270 -16.45 9.74 -7.27
C ILE A 270 -16.20 8.49 -6.43
N LEU A 271 -17.24 7.92 -5.83
CA LEU A 271 -17.10 6.74 -4.99
C LEU A 271 -16.68 5.50 -5.78
N LEU A 272 -17.10 5.35 -7.03
CA LEU A 272 -16.67 4.27 -7.91
C LEU A 272 -15.21 4.44 -8.35
N GLU A 273 -14.79 5.66 -8.65
CA GLU A 273 -13.39 5.96 -8.97
C GLU A 273 -12.48 5.64 -7.77
N LEU A 274 -12.87 6.04 -6.56
CA LEU A 274 -12.14 5.71 -5.34
C LEU A 274 -12.04 4.21 -5.11
N ASN A 275 -13.13 3.47 -5.32
CA ASN A 275 -13.10 2.00 -5.20
C ASN A 275 -12.12 1.36 -6.19
N THR A 276 -12.10 1.84 -7.44
CA THR A 276 -11.17 1.35 -8.46
C THR A 276 -9.72 1.64 -8.05
N ASN A 277 -9.43 2.84 -7.57
CA ASN A 277 -8.09 3.22 -7.12
C ASN A 277 -7.63 2.41 -5.89
N LEU A 278 -8.54 2.03 -4.99
CA LEU A 278 -8.24 1.17 -3.84
C LEU A 278 -7.90 -0.27 -4.26
N GLU A 279 -8.50 -0.77 -5.33
CA GLU A 279 -8.26 -2.14 -5.83
C GLU A 279 -6.95 -2.28 -6.62
N TYR A 280 -6.51 -1.23 -7.31
CA TYR A 280 -5.35 -1.25 -8.21
C TYR A 280 -4.08 -0.68 -7.61
N GLU A 281 -3.99 -0.49 -6.31
CA GLU A 281 -2.73 -0.05 -5.72
C GLU A 281 -1.65 -1.13 -5.91
N THR A 282 -0.65 -0.77 -6.71
CA THR A 282 0.48 -1.65 -7.03
C THR A 282 1.40 -1.77 -5.82
N GLU A 283 1.49 -2.94 -5.22
CA GLU A 283 2.52 -3.22 -4.20
C GLU A 283 3.87 -3.50 -4.87
N LEU A 284 4.91 -2.85 -4.37
CA LEU A 284 6.28 -3.19 -4.71
C LEU A 284 6.66 -4.47 -3.98
N SER A 285 6.58 -5.61 -4.68
CA SER A 285 7.03 -6.87 -4.10
C SER A 285 8.52 -7.08 -4.36
N THR A 286 9.24 -7.50 -3.33
CA THR A 286 10.66 -7.83 -3.44
C THR A 286 10.86 -9.23 -3.99
N ILE A 287 11.71 -9.34 -5.03
CA ILE A 287 12.12 -10.64 -5.58
C ILE A 287 13.48 -11.08 -5.02
N ARG A 288 13.98 -10.41 -3.98
CA ARG A 288 15.27 -10.69 -3.34
C ARG A 288 15.45 -12.16 -2.98
N ASP A 289 14.42 -12.79 -2.44
CA ASP A 289 14.49 -14.17 -1.91
C ASP A 289 14.70 -15.20 -3.02
N TRP A 290 14.26 -14.93 -4.25
CA TRP A 290 14.55 -15.77 -5.42
C TRP A 290 16.03 -15.76 -5.78
N PHE A 291 16.70 -14.60 -5.67
CA PHE A 291 18.13 -14.47 -5.91
C PHE A 291 18.95 -15.16 -4.82
N ILE A 292 18.54 -15.06 -3.56
CA ILE A 292 19.18 -15.75 -2.44
C ILE A 292 19.03 -17.27 -2.61
N GLY A 293 17.83 -17.76 -2.90
CA GLY A 293 17.58 -19.19 -3.12
C GLY A 293 18.42 -19.77 -4.25
N SER A 294 18.50 -19.07 -5.39
CA SER A 294 19.32 -19.51 -6.52
C SER A 294 20.81 -19.49 -6.20
N ALA A 295 21.29 -18.50 -5.45
CA ALA A 295 22.69 -18.44 -5.00
C ALA A 295 23.05 -19.64 -4.11
N ILE A 296 22.18 -20.03 -3.17
CA ILE A 296 22.36 -21.20 -2.31
C ILE A 296 22.41 -22.48 -3.13
N ILE A 297 21.51 -22.67 -4.08
CA ILE A 297 21.49 -23.88 -4.95
C ILE A 297 22.78 -23.98 -5.74
N ILE A 298 23.25 -22.90 -6.36
CA ILE A 298 24.49 -22.90 -7.15
C ILE A 298 25.71 -23.18 -6.24
N LEU A 299 25.73 -22.65 -5.02
CA LEU A 299 26.79 -22.89 -4.06
C LEU A 299 26.84 -24.36 -3.63
N LEU A 300 25.70 -25.00 -3.41
CA LEU A 300 25.63 -26.43 -3.10
C LEU A 300 26.13 -27.30 -4.29
N ILE A 301 25.81 -26.90 -5.53
CA ILE A 301 26.34 -27.55 -6.74
C ILE A 301 27.87 -27.40 -6.80
N ASP A 302 28.40 -26.20 -6.50
CA ASP A 302 29.83 -25.98 -6.50
C ASP A 302 30.55 -26.84 -5.47
N ILE A 303 30.03 -26.91 -4.25
CA ILE A 303 30.55 -27.79 -3.17
C ILE A 303 30.52 -29.26 -3.61
N TYR A 304 29.41 -29.69 -4.27
CA TYR A 304 29.32 -31.07 -4.79
C TYR A 304 30.35 -31.37 -5.87
N ILE A 305 30.65 -30.40 -6.77
CA ILE A 305 31.68 -30.52 -7.81
C ILE A 305 33.09 -30.60 -7.20
N ILE A 306 33.37 -29.85 -6.13
CA ILE A 306 34.68 -29.81 -5.46
C ILE A 306 34.90 -31.06 -4.65
N TYR A 307 33.94 -31.51 -3.86
CA TYR A 307 34.08 -32.59 -2.86
C TYR A 307 33.39 -33.89 -3.22
N GLY A 308 32.47 -33.91 -4.20
CA GLY A 308 31.65 -35.05 -4.58
C GLY A 308 32.38 -36.09 -5.47
N LYS A 309 31.57 -37.05 -5.99
CA LYS A 309 32.05 -38.18 -6.81
C LYS A 309 32.75 -37.73 -8.11
N PHE A 310 32.48 -36.54 -8.61
CA PHE A 310 33.09 -35.93 -9.79
C PHE A 310 34.22 -34.95 -9.45
N ARG A 311 34.90 -35.16 -8.33
CA ARG A 311 35.95 -34.31 -7.82
C ARG A 311 36.88 -33.81 -8.93
N ILE A 312 36.92 -32.54 -9.15
CA ILE A 312 37.87 -31.88 -10.05
C ILE A 312 39.15 -31.70 -9.22
N ALA A 313 40.14 -32.56 -9.47
CA ALA A 313 41.45 -32.40 -8.81
C ALA A 313 42.06 -31.05 -9.23
N ALA A 314 42.32 -30.20 -8.24
CA ALA A 314 42.90 -28.88 -8.42
C ALA A 314 44.38 -28.94 -8.77
#